data_25ccdf94363fd5f71f23cb352498e172
#
_entry.id   25ccdf94363fd5f71f23cb352498e172
#
_cell.length_a   1.000
_cell.length_b   1.000
_cell.length_c   1.000
_cell.angle_alpha   90.00
_cell.angle_beta   90.00
_cell.angle_gamma   90.00
#
_symmetry.space_group_name_H-M   'P 1'
#
loop_
_entity.id
_entity.type
_entity.pdbx_description
1 polymer ?
#
loop_
_entity_poly.entity_id
_entity_poly.type
_entity_poly.pdbx_seq_one_letter_code
_entity_poly.pdbx_strand_id
1 'polypeptide(L)'
;MSDLLKGKKILVMGVANKRSIAWGCSQMMMENGAELIFTYQNDRIKKSLSRLVSEEEKLVECDVSDDASIENAFKLVNERFGKVDGILHAIAFANKEELGGEIMQASREGYALAQDISAYSLIAVAKYGREILNDPSSIVTLTYFGSERA
;
A
#
# COMPACT_ATOMS: atom_id res chain seq x y z
N MET A 1 -1.54 0.66 -26.20
CA MET A 1 -1.51 1.22 -24.83
C MET A 1 -2.58 2.30 -24.77
N SER A 2 -3.36 2.31 -23.73
CA SER A 2 -4.33 3.38 -23.53
C SER A 2 -3.71 4.46 -22.66
N ASP A 3 -4.08 5.72 -22.88
CA ASP A 3 -3.64 6.86 -22.07
C ASP A 3 -4.62 7.13 -20.90
N LEU A 4 -5.29 6.07 -20.42
CA LEU A 4 -6.38 6.19 -19.43
C LEU A 4 -5.94 6.87 -18.13
N LEU A 5 -4.70 6.66 -17.71
CA LEU A 5 -4.14 7.23 -16.48
C LEU A 5 -3.06 8.28 -16.75
N LYS A 6 -2.99 8.79 -17.96
CA LYS A 6 -2.00 9.80 -18.34
C LYS A 6 -2.07 11.03 -17.44
N GLY A 7 -0.93 11.37 -16.88
CA GLY A 7 -0.81 12.51 -15.96
C GLY A 7 -1.35 12.26 -14.55
N LYS A 8 -1.82 11.03 -14.25
CA LYS A 8 -2.26 10.65 -12.91
C LYS A 8 -1.08 10.19 -12.08
N LYS A 9 -1.03 10.64 -10.84
CA LYS A 9 -0.06 10.21 -9.81
C LYS A 9 -0.75 9.28 -8.82
N ILE A 10 -0.18 8.10 -8.60
CA ILE A 10 -0.78 7.09 -7.73
C ILE A 10 0.25 6.62 -6.71
N LEU A 11 -0.11 6.67 -5.43
CA LEU A 11 0.66 6.10 -4.34
C LEU A 11 0.31 4.62 -4.20
N VAL A 12 1.31 3.75 -4.36
CA VAL A 12 1.16 2.30 -4.26
C VAL A 12 1.77 1.81 -2.96
N MET A 13 0.95 1.18 -2.14
CA MET A 13 1.33 0.62 -0.85
C MET A 13 1.20 -0.91 -0.89
N GLY A 14 2.28 -1.63 -0.59
CA GLY A 14 2.23 -3.09 -0.43
C GLY A 14 2.94 -3.90 -1.52
N VAL A 15 3.84 -3.29 -2.30
CA VAL A 15 4.74 -4.04 -3.19
C VAL A 15 5.88 -4.64 -2.38
N ALA A 16 5.83 -5.94 -2.12
CA ALA A 16 6.90 -6.66 -1.43
C ALA A 16 7.94 -7.26 -2.40
N ASN A 17 7.50 -7.65 -3.61
CA ASN A 17 8.34 -8.22 -4.67
C ASN A 17 7.57 -8.28 -6.00
N LYS A 18 8.22 -8.80 -7.04
CA LYS A 18 7.64 -8.91 -8.40
C LYS A 18 6.39 -9.80 -8.52
N ARG A 19 6.06 -10.59 -7.50
CA ARG A 19 4.86 -11.45 -7.44
C ARG A 19 3.71 -10.82 -6.67
N SER A 20 3.92 -9.64 -6.09
CA SER A 20 2.85 -8.92 -5.39
C SER A 20 1.74 -8.53 -6.36
N ILE A 21 0.49 -8.66 -5.92
CA ILE A 21 -0.68 -8.15 -6.67
C ILE A 21 -0.51 -6.66 -6.96
N ALA A 22 -0.03 -5.91 -5.96
CA ALA A 22 0.27 -4.48 -6.12
C ALA A 22 1.27 -4.20 -7.24
N TRP A 23 2.27 -5.10 -7.47
CA TRP A 23 3.20 -4.93 -8.58
C TRP A 23 2.53 -5.16 -9.94
N GLY A 24 1.68 -6.18 -10.06
CA GLY A 24 0.89 -6.41 -11.27
C GLY A 24 -0.02 -5.21 -11.59
N CYS A 25 -0.71 -4.67 -10.59
CA CYS A 25 -1.49 -3.43 -10.74
C CYS A 25 -0.60 -2.25 -11.17
N SER A 26 0.60 -2.12 -10.57
CA SER A 26 1.54 -1.05 -10.90
C SER A 26 1.98 -1.10 -12.36
N GLN A 27 2.31 -2.28 -12.87
CA GLN A 27 2.68 -2.45 -14.28
C GLN A 27 1.57 -1.97 -15.21
N MET A 28 0.32 -2.39 -14.96
CA MET A 28 -0.84 -1.95 -15.74
C MET A 28 -1.08 -0.44 -15.63
N MET A 29 -0.93 0.15 -14.45
CA MET A 29 -1.08 1.59 -14.28
C MET A 29 0.00 2.38 -15.03
N MET A 30 1.27 1.94 -14.99
CA MET A 30 2.36 2.54 -15.76
C MET A 30 2.15 2.42 -17.28
N GLU A 31 1.72 1.26 -17.76
CA GLU A 31 1.37 1.04 -19.18
C GLU A 31 0.25 1.94 -19.66
N ASN A 32 -0.60 2.41 -18.76
CA ASN A 32 -1.68 3.36 -19.03
C ASN A 32 -1.33 4.81 -18.71
N GLY A 33 -0.05 5.11 -18.48
CA GLY A 33 0.48 6.47 -18.39
C GLY A 33 0.50 7.07 -17.00
N ALA A 34 0.27 6.30 -15.92
CA ALA A 34 0.37 6.79 -14.57
C ALA A 34 1.83 6.96 -14.12
N GLU A 35 2.07 7.99 -13.32
CA GLU A 35 3.26 8.14 -12.49
C GLU A 35 3.02 7.48 -11.13
N LEU A 36 3.92 6.58 -10.70
CA LEU A 36 3.75 5.84 -9.47
C LEU A 36 4.80 6.22 -8.43
N ILE A 37 4.34 6.25 -7.18
CA ILE A 37 5.15 6.43 -5.98
C ILE A 37 4.89 5.20 -5.11
N PHE A 38 5.93 4.67 -4.45
CA PHE A 38 5.83 3.41 -3.72
C PHE A 38 6.20 3.58 -2.26
N THR A 39 5.45 2.94 -1.36
CA THR A 39 5.86 2.83 0.03
C THR A 39 6.50 1.48 0.33
N TYR A 40 7.40 1.47 1.30
CA TYR A 40 8.01 0.28 1.86
C TYR A 40 8.05 0.36 3.39
N GLN A 41 7.91 -0.77 4.06
CA GLN A 41 7.87 -0.83 5.52
C GLN A 41 9.27 -0.84 6.17
N ASN A 42 10.24 -1.49 5.53
CA ASN A 42 11.56 -1.74 6.10
C ASN A 42 12.63 -1.94 5.02
N ASP A 43 13.89 -1.99 5.43
CA ASP A 43 15.03 -2.12 4.52
C ASP A 43 14.99 -3.38 3.63
N ARG A 44 14.45 -4.48 4.14
CA ARG A 44 14.30 -5.71 3.35
C ARG A 44 13.36 -5.50 2.17
N ILE A 45 12.24 -4.84 2.42
CA ILE A 45 11.26 -4.50 1.37
C ILE A 45 11.84 -3.42 0.45
N LYS A 46 12.48 -2.39 0.99
CA LYS A 46 13.20 -1.37 0.20
C LYS A 46 14.16 -2.01 -0.80
N LYS A 47 15.00 -2.92 -0.34
CA LYS A 47 15.97 -3.64 -1.19
C LYS A 47 15.32 -4.47 -2.30
N SER A 48 14.16 -5.05 -2.02
CA SER A 48 13.38 -5.78 -3.03
C SER A 48 12.75 -4.84 -4.05
N LEU A 49 12.19 -3.74 -3.57
CA LEU A 49 11.51 -2.74 -4.38
C LEU A 49 12.49 -1.95 -5.29
N SER A 50 13.69 -1.63 -4.80
CA SER A 50 14.75 -0.96 -5.59
C SER A 50 15.26 -1.78 -6.79
N ARG A 51 14.95 -3.08 -6.84
CA ARG A 51 15.23 -3.91 -8.02
C ARG A 51 14.16 -3.79 -9.10
N LEU A 52 13.00 -3.23 -8.75
CA LEU A 52 11.84 -3.07 -9.62
C LEU A 52 11.68 -1.61 -10.06
N VAL A 53 12.04 -0.68 -9.17
CA VAL A 53 11.93 0.77 -9.36
C VAL A 53 13.31 1.38 -9.15
N SER A 54 13.87 1.95 -10.21
CA SER A 54 15.24 2.50 -10.20
C SER A 54 15.31 3.91 -9.60
N GLU A 55 14.20 4.64 -9.62
CA GLU A 55 14.12 6.00 -9.11
C GLU A 55 13.91 6.00 -7.60
N GLU A 56 15.00 6.19 -6.85
CA GLU A 56 14.98 6.09 -5.39
C GLU A 56 14.07 7.15 -4.74
N GLU A 57 13.92 8.30 -5.36
CA GLU A 57 13.03 9.37 -4.90
C GLU A 57 11.55 8.96 -4.86
N LYS A 58 11.16 7.95 -5.66
CA LYS A 58 9.81 7.37 -5.67
C LYS A 58 9.57 6.36 -4.56
N LEU A 59 10.59 6.04 -3.77
CA LEU A 59 10.50 5.10 -2.65
C LEU A 59 10.39 5.86 -1.34
N VAL A 60 9.32 5.62 -0.58
CA VAL A 60 9.02 6.31 0.67
C VAL A 60 8.80 5.30 1.78
N GLU A 61 9.49 5.48 2.90
CA GLU A 61 9.29 4.62 4.07
C GLU A 61 7.93 4.91 4.72
N CYS A 62 7.19 3.84 5.01
CA CYS A 62 5.89 3.92 5.66
C CYS A 62 5.56 2.61 6.38
N ASP A 63 5.56 2.63 7.70
CA ASP A 63 5.02 1.55 8.52
C ASP A 63 3.58 1.91 8.91
N VAL A 64 2.62 1.14 8.42
CA VAL A 64 1.20 1.41 8.67
C VAL A 64 0.72 1.04 10.06
N SER A 65 1.57 0.42 10.88
CA SER A 65 1.32 0.20 12.31
C SER A 65 1.66 1.41 13.19
N ASP A 66 2.21 2.47 12.59
CA ASP A 66 2.61 3.70 13.27
C ASP A 66 2.02 4.92 12.55
N ASP A 67 1.11 5.60 13.21
CA ASP A 67 0.45 6.81 12.69
C ASP A 67 1.45 7.90 12.31
N ALA A 68 2.53 8.08 13.11
CA ALA A 68 3.55 9.07 12.81
C ALA A 68 4.34 8.71 11.54
N SER A 69 4.59 7.42 11.30
CA SER A 69 5.22 6.95 10.08
C SER A 69 4.34 7.23 8.85
N ILE A 70 3.03 7.01 8.95
CA ILE A 70 2.08 7.31 7.85
C ILE A 70 2.07 8.82 7.56
N GLU A 71 1.93 9.64 8.59
CA GLU A 71 1.89 11.10 8.46
C GLU A 71 3.17 11.64 7.82
N ASN A 72 4.33 11.20 8.29
CA ASN A 72 5.63 11.59 7.73
C ASN A 72 5.80 11.14 6.28
N ALA A 73 5.40 9.91 5.95
CA ALA A 73 5.46 9.40 4.60
C ALA A 73 4.62 10.26 3.63
N PHE A 74 3.40 10.58 4.02
CA PHE A 74 2.50 11.37 3.16
C PHE A 74 2.94 12.82 3.03
N LYS A 75 3.48 13.40 4.09
CA LYS A 75 4.13 14.71 4.03
C LYS A 75 5.28 14.70 3.02
N LEU A 76 6.13 13.70 3.07
CA LEU A 76 7.25 13.55 2.14
C LEU A 76 6.79 13.35 0.69
N VAL A 77 5.72 12.56 0.47
CA VAL A 77 5.11 12.41 -0.86
C VAL A 77 4.63 13.76 -1.38
N ASN A 78 3.93 14.54 -0.55
CA ASN A 78 3.44 15.85 -0.93
C ASN A 78 4.58 16.84 -1.23
N GLU A 79 5.64 16.81 -0.44
CA GLU A 79 6.84 17.66 -0.65
C GLU A 79 7.55 17.33 -1.97
N ARG A 80 7.68 16.06 -2.32
CA ARG A 80 8.42 15.61 -3.52
C ARG A 80 7.58 15.67 -4.81
N PHE A 81 6.30 15.31 -4.72
CA PHE A 81 5.46 15.07 -5.90
C PHE A 81 4.19 15.90 -5.94
N GLY A 82 3.87 16.61 -4.86
CA GLY A 82 2.58 17.28 -4.70
C GLY A 82 1.46 16.28 -4.42
N LYS A 83 0.23 16.69 -4.66
CA LYS A 83 -0.95 15.85 -4.45
C LYS A 83 -1.00 14.68 -5.44
N VAL A 84 -1.61 13.58 -5.00
CA VAL A 84 -1.82 12.37 -5.79
C VAL A 84 -3.29 12.19 -6.16
N ASP A 85 -3.54 11.45 -7.24
CA ASP A 85 -4.89 11.19 -7.75
C ASP A 85 -5.49 9.90 -7.21
N GLY A 86 -4.66 9.06 -6.59
CA GLY A 86 -5.14 7.81 -6.01
C GLY A 86 -4.14 7.14 -5.09
N ILE A 87 -4.67 6.24 -4.26
CA ILE A 87 -3.88 5.36 -3.38
C ILE A 87 -4.33 3.93 -3.63
N LEU A 88 -3.39 3.04 -3.92
CA LEU A 88 -3.60 1.60 -3.89
C LEU A 88 -3.11 1.07 -2.54
N HIS A 89 -4.05 0.67 -1.69
CA HIS A 89 -3.80 0.02 -0.40
C HIS A 89 -3.84 -1.49 -0.58
N ALA A 90 -2.67 -2.11 -0.73
CA ALA A 90 -2.51 -3.55 -0.92
C ALA A 90 -1.67 -4.15 0.21
N ILE A 91 -2.08 -3.88 1.46
CA ILE A 91 -1.37 -4.23 2.68
C ILE A 91 -2.18 -5.23 3.46
N ALA A 92 -1.55 -6.34 3.84
CA ALA A 92 -2.07 -7.31 4.79
C ALA A 92 -0.91 -8.01 5.50
N PHE A 93 -1.13 -8.35 6.75
CA PHE A 93 -0.18 -9.12 7.54
C PHE A 93 -0.92 -9.99 8.56
N ALA A 94 -0.39 -11.17 8.81
CA ALA A 94 -0.72 -12.01 9.96
C ALA A 94 0.51 -12.84 10.33
N ASN A 95 0.60 -13.26 11.59
CA ASN A 95 1.67 -14.17 12.03
C ASN A 95 1.57 -15.48 11.27
N LYS A 96 2.69 -15.90 10.68
CA LYS A 96 2.74 -17.11 9.84
C LYS A 96 2.29 -18.36 10.59
N GLU A 97 2.63 -18.44 11.86
CA GLU A 97 2.31 -19.56 12.76
C GLU A 97 0.80 -19.69 12.98
N GLU A 98 0.05 -18.61 12.80
CA GLU A 98 -1.41 -18.54 13.00
C GLU A 98 -2.21 -18.67 11.70
N LEU A 99 -1.53 -18.75 10.55
CA LEU A 99 -2.17 -18.92 9.24
C LEU A 99 -2.40 -20.38 8.84
N GLY A 100 -1.78 -21.32 9.56
CA GLY A 100 -1.93 -22.73 9.30
C GLY A 100 -2.54 -23.45 10.50
N GLY A 101 -3.67 -24.13 10.31
CA GLY A 101 -4.31 -24.88 11.37
C GLY A 101 -5.71 -24.40 11.72
N GLU A 102 -6.15 -24.69 12.94
CA GLU A 102 -7.48 -24.35 13.41
C GLU A 102 -7.54 -22.87 13.86
N ILE A 103 -8.60 -22.18 13.49
CA ILE A 103 -8.81 -20.76 13.88
C ILE A 103 -8.77 -20.56 15.40
N MET A 104 -9.14 -21.58 16.17
CA MET A 104 -9.11 -21.53 17.63
C MET A 104 -7.70 -21.41 18.23
N GLN A 105 -6.66 -21.65 17.44
CA GLN A 105 -5.26 -21.49 17.84
C GLN A 105 -4.75 -20.06 17.70
N ALA A 106 -5.52 -19.18 17.05
CA ALA A 106 -5.14 -17.78 16.92
C ALA A 106 -5.07 -17.10 18.30
N SER A 107 -3.95 -16.41 18.57
CA SER A 107 -3.79 -15.64 19.77
C SER A 107 -4.54 -14.31 19.70
N ARG A 108 -4.87 -13.73 20.86
CA ARG A 108 -5.47 -12.40 20.92
C ARG A 108 -4.55 -11.34 20.31
N GLU A 109 -3.28 -11.42 20.59
CA GLU A 109 -2.24 -10.52 20.11
C GLU A 109 -2.06 -10.65 18.59
N GLY A 110 -1.99 -11.87 18.06
CA GLY A 110 -1.87 -12.12 16.63
C GLY A 110 -3.11 -11.68 15.85
N TYR A 111 -4.30 -11.91 16.41
CA TYR A 111 -5.54 -11.41 15.83
C TYR A 111 -5.59 -9.89 15.82
N ALA A 112 -5.24 -9.22 16.92
CA ALA A 112 -5.20 -7.78 17.01
C ALA A 112 -4.20 -7.18 16.01
N LEU A 113 -2.99 -7.76 15.89
CA LEU A 113 -1.98 -7.34 14.94
C LEU A 113 -2.46 -7.49 13.49
N ALA A 114 -3.10 -8.62 13.15
CA ALA A 114 -3.63 -8.84 11.81
C ALA A 114 -4.72 -7.82 11.45
N GLN A 115 -5.62 -7.51 12.38
CA GLN A 115 -6.67 -6.49 12.18
C GLN A 115 -6.09 -5.08 12.08
N ASP A 116 -5.11 -4.75 12.90
CA ASP A 116 -4.45 -3.45 12.88
C ASP A 116 -3.79 -3.19 11.51
N ILE A 117 -2.91 -4.08 11.07
CA ILE A 117 -2.16 -3.90 9.82
C ILE A 117 -3.05 -4.10 8.58
N SER A 118 -3.97 -5.07 8.60
CA SER A 118 -4.71 -5.43 7.39
C SER A 118 -6.01 -4.65 7.20
N ALA A 119 -6.64 -4.20 8.27
CA ALA A 119 -7.94 -3.52 8.22
C ALA A 119 -7.87 -2.06 8.69
N TYR A 120 -7.40 -1.82 9.92
CA TYR A 120 -7.34 -0.47 10.46
C TYR A 120 -6.42 0.45 9.66
N SER A 121 -5.34 -0.08 9.10
CA SER A 121 -4.41 0.73 8.29
C SER A 121 -5.09 1.43 7.11
N LEU A 122 -6.18 0.88 6.56
CA LEU A 122 -6.95 1.56 5.51
C LEU A 122 -7.61 2.84 6.05
N ILE A 123 -8.11 2.79 7.29
CA ILE A 123 -8.70 3.97 7.95
C ILE A 123 -7.60 5.02 8.19
N ALA A 124 -6.46 4.60 8.72
CA ALA A 124 -5.32 5.49 8.98
C ALA A 124 -4.78 6.12 7.67
N VAL A 125 -4.62 5.31 6.63
CA VAL A 125 -4.22 5.79 5.29
C VAL A 125 -5.22 6.80 4.73
N ALA A 126 -6.52 6.56 4.85
CA ALA A 126 -7.54 7.49 4.40
C ALA A 126 -7.52 8.80 5.22
N LYS A 127 -7.35 8.70 6.55
CA LYS A 127 -7.25 9.85 7.45
C LYS A 127 -6.10 10.79 7.07
N TYR A 128 -4.89 10.26 6.98
CA TYR A 128 -3.69 11.06 6.67
C TYR A 128 -3.56 11.35 5.17
N GLY A 129 -4.04 10.46 4.30
CA GLY A 129 -4.06 10.62 2.84
C GLY A 129 -4.96 11.76 2.37
N ARG A 130 -5.97 12.11 3.15
CA ARG A 130 -6.91 13.20 2.83
C ARG A 130 -6.22 14.51 2.45
N GLU A 131 -5.11 14.83 3.10
CA GLU A 131 -4.37 16.08 2.88
C GLU A 131 -3.61 16.09 1.54
N ILE A 132 -3.24 14.91 1.04
CA ILE A 132 -2.44 14.76 -0.19
C ILE A 132 -3.24 14.29 -1.40
N LEU A 133 -4.52 14.01 -1.25
CA LEU A 133 -5.38 13.59 -2.35
C LEU A 133 -5.95 14.79 -3.12
N ASN A 134 -5.95 14.68 -4.44
CA ASN A 134 -6.69 15.58 -5.32
C ASN A 134 -8.20 15.40 -5.17
N ASP A 135 -8.97 16.34 -5.67
CA ASP A 135 -10.42 16.22 -5.80
C ASP A 135 -10.79 16.36 -7.29
N PRO A 136 -11.29 15.33 -7.95
CA PRO A 136 -11.59 13.98 -7.45
C PRO A 136 -10.36 13.08 -7.30
N SER A 137 -10.46 12.09 -6.42
CA SER A 137 -9.46 11.05 -6.21
C SER A 137 -10.10 9.73 -5.79
N SER A 138 -9.32 8.66 -5.71
CA SER A 138 -9.80 7.36 -5.27
C SER A 138 -8.80 6.63 -4.38
N ILE A 139 -9.33 5.83 -3.44
CA ILE A 139 -8.55 4.85 -2.68
C ILE A 139 -9.10 3.46 -3.03
N VAL A 140 -8.22 2.56 -3.44
CA VAL A 140 -8.56 1.17 -3.76
C VAL A 140 -7.85 0.27 -2.77
N THR A 141 -8.58 -0.67 -2.19
CA THR A 141 -8.02 -1.71 -1.33
C THR A 141 -8.36 -3.09 -1.87
N LEU A 142 -7.60 -4.09 -1.43
CA LEU A 142 -7.83 -5.49 -1.78
C LEU A 142 -8.55 -6.19 -0.64
N THR A 143 -9.53 -7.00 -0.99
CA THR A 143 -10.23 -7.87 -0.04
C THR A 143 -10.28 -9.29 -0.57
N TYR A 144 -10.61 -10.23 0.29
CA TYR A 144 -10.71 -11.64 -0.07
C TYR A 144 -12.18 -12.05 -0.28
N PHE A 145 -12.44 -12.80 -1.35
CA PHE A 145 -13.78 -13.24 -1.69
C PHE A 145 -14.43 -14.14 -0.63
N GLY A 146 -13.62 -14.79 0.21
CA GLY A 146 -14.08 -15.52 1.39
C GLY A 146 -14.86 -14.68 2.43
N SER A 147 -14.88 -13.34 2.29
CA SER A 147 -15.78 -12.46 3.06
C SER A 147 -17.25 -12.61 2.68
N GLU A 148 -17.54 -13.14 1.49
CA GLU A 148 -18.90 -13.31 0.95
C GLU A 148 -19.29 -14.78 0.81
N ARG A 149 -18.32 -15.65 0.54
CA ARG A 149 -18.55 -17.09 0.29
C ARG A 149 -17.44 -17.93 0.91
N ALA A 150 -17.81 -18.90 1.72
CA ALA A 150 -16.93 -19.95 2.23
C ALA A 150 -16.71 -21.03 1.16
#